data_b934cf56ef7cfbd5b8c840d175bc6e94
#
_entry.id   b934cf56ef7cfbd5b8c840d175bc6e94
#
_cell.length_a   1.000
_cell.length_b   1.000
_cell.length_c   1.000
_cell.angle_alpha   90.00
_cell.angle_beta   90.00
_cell.angle_gamma   90.00
#
_symmetry.space_group_name_H-M   'P 1'
#
loop_
_entity.id
_entity.type
_entity.pdbx_description
1 polymer ?
#
loop_
_entity_poly.entity_id
_entity_poly.type
_entity_poly.pdbx_seq_one_letter_code
_entity_poly.pdbx_strand_id
1 'polypeptide(L)'
;MKKITQENAPILEALEKLKQMRIVPFDVPGHKRGRGNKVLTEFLGEKCMSVDVNSMKPLDNLCHPVSVIREAEELAADAFGAAHAFLMVGGTTSSVQTMVLTACKRGDEIILPRNVHRSVLDRKSV
;
A
#
# COMPACT_ATOMS: atom_id res chain seq x y z
N MET A 1 -10.37 9.81 20.63
CA MET A 1 -9.63 9.08 19.56
C MET A 1 -8.62 8.17 20.25
N LYS A 2 -8.54 6.88 19.83
CA LYS A 2 -7.51 5.96 20.34
C LYS A 2 -6.16 6.47 19.85
N LYS A 3 -5.19 6.66 20.76
CA LYS A 3 -3.84 7.08 20.38
C LYS A 3 -3.18 5.91 19.64
N ILE A 4 -2.81 6.12 18.38
CA ILE A 4 -2.09 5.14 17.57
C ILE A 4 -0.62 5.15 18.00
N THR A 5 0.00 3.99 18.10
CA THR A 5 1.41 3.81 18.48
C THR A 5 2.06 2.82 17.53
N GLN A 6 3.38 2.71 17.54
CA GLN A 6 4.14 1.76 16.73
C GLN A 6 3.82 0.28 17.01
N GLU A 7 3.10 -0.02 18.08
CA GLU A 7 2.56 -1.36 18.37
C GLU A 7 1.31 -1.70 17.55
N ASN A 8 0.70 -0.72 16.87
CA ASN A 8 -0.49 -0.93 16.07
C ASN A 8 -0.12 -1.30 14.62
N ALA A 9 -0.95 -2.17 14.03
CA ALA A 9 -0.89 -2.53 12.62
C ALA A 9 -2.27 -2.26 11.97
N PRO A 10 -2.61 -0.98 11.67
CA PRO A 10 -3.98 -0.58 11.34
C PRO A 10 -4.59 -1.35 10.18
N ILE A 11 -3.82 -1.59 9.11
CA ILE A 11 -4.29 -2.33 7.93
C ILE A 11 -4.52 -3.80 8.27
N LEU A 12 -3.59 -4.44 9.00
CA LEU A 12 -3.73 -5.83 9.42
C LEU A 12 -4.94 -6.01 10.35
N GLU A 13 -5.06 -5.14 11.36
CA GLU A 13 -6.18 -5.14 12.31
C GLU A 13 -7.53 -5.00 11.58
N ALA A 14 -7.59 -4.14 10.55
CA ALA A 14 -8.79 -3.95 9.74
C ALA A 14 -9.13 -5.18 8.88
N LEU A 15 -8.12 -5.84 8.29
CA LEU A 15 -8.29 -7.08 7.54
C LEU A 15 -8.78 -8.24 8.42
N GLU A 16 -8.22 -8.39 9.63
CA GLU A 16 -8.66 -9.38 10.60
C GLU A 16 -10.11 -9.14 11.04
N LYS A 17 -10.45 -7.89 11.32
CA LYS A 17 -11.82 -7.51 11.65
C LYS A 17 -12.79 -7.81 10.50
N LEU A 18 -12.40 -7.47 9.26
CA LEU A 18 -13.20 -7.76 8.07
C LEU A 18 -13.44 -9.26 7.90
N LYS A 19 -12.43 -10.09 8.16
CA LYS A 19 -12.54 -11.55 8.11
C LYS A 19 -13.58 -12.09 9.10
N GLN A 20 -13.69 -11.48 10.27
CA GLN A 20 -14.67 -11.87 11.30
C GLN A 20 -16.10 -11.42 10.96
N MET A 21 -16.26 -10.43 10.08
CA MET A 21 -17.59 -9.93 9.69
C MET A 21 -18.30 -10.93 8.78
N ARG A 22 -19.59 -11.20 9.06
CA ARG A 22 -20.48 -11.98 8.20
C ARG A 22 -20.94 -11.16 6.99
N ILE A 23 -20.03 -10.91 6.04
CA ILE A 23 -20.33 -10.16 4.81
C ILE A 23 -20.44 -11.15 3.65
N VAL A 24 -21.50 -11.04 2.85
CA VAL A 24 -21.59 -11.72 1.56
C VAL A 24 -20.87 -10.88 0.51
N PRO A 25 -19.76 -11.36 -0.06
CA PRO A 25 -18.95 -10.57 -0.99
C PRO A 25 -19.61 -10.51 -2.38
N PHE A 26 -20.10 -9.34 -2.76
CA PHE A 26 -20.52 -9.01 -4.13
C PHE A 26 -19.46 -8.19 -4.89
N ASP A 27 -18.43 -7.74 -4.20
CA ASP A 27 -17.30 -6.99 -4.67
C ASP A 27 -16.28 -7.86 -5.44
N VAL A 28 -15.33 -7.23 -6.09
CA VAL A 28 -14.12 -7.88 -6.63
C VAL A 28 -13.13 -8.13 -5.47
N PRO A 29 -12.22 -9.10 -5.58
CA PRO A 29 -11.96 -10.03 -6.70
C PRO A 29 -13.02 -11.13 -6.87
N GLY A 30 -13.08 -11.71 -8.10
CA GLY A 30 -14.06 -12.72 -8.48
C GLY A 30 -14.05 -14.02 -7.67
N HIS A 31 -12.92 -14.36 -7.02
CA HIS A 31 -12.82 -15.53 -6.13
C HIS A 31 -13.62 -15.40 -4.82
N LYS A 32 -14.17 -14.21 -4.53
CA LYS A 32 -15.08 -13.97 -3.39
C LYS A 32 -14.52 -14.49 -2.06
N ARG A 33 -13.29 -14.06 -1.73
CA ARG A 33 -12.56 -14.51 -0.52
C ARG A 33 -12.36 -16.03 -0.46
N GLY A 34 -12.09 -16.63 -1.63
CA GLY A 34 -11.87 -18.06 -1.79
C GLY A 34 -13.12 -18.91 -2.07
N ARG A 35 -14.32 -18.37 -1.90
CA ARG A 35 -15.58 -19.14 -2.08
C ARG A 35 -15.87 -19.46 -3.54
N GLY A 36 -15.44 -18.61 -4.47
CA GLY A 36 -15.73 -18.74 -5.91
C GLY A 36 -14.70 -19.55 -6.69
N ASN A 37 -13.57 -19.92 -6.10
CA ASN A 37 -12.53 -20.68 -6.78
C ASN A 37 -11.77 -21.59 -5.80
N LYS A 38 -12.22 -22.84 -5.72
CA LYS A 38 -11.63 -23.84 -4.80
C LYS A 38 -10.18 -24.19 -5.17
N VAL A 39 -9.88 -24.35 -6.47
CA VAL A 39 -8.52 -24.69 -6.93
C VAL A 39 -7.52 -23.61 -6.52
N LEU A 40 -7.87 -22.35 -6.71
CA LEU A 40 -7.03 -21.23 -6.29
C LEU A 40 -6.89 -21.15 -4.76
N THR A 41 -7.96 -21.45 -4.04
CA THR A 41 -7.95 -21.46 -2.58
C THR A 41 -7.09 -22.58 -2.00
N GLU A 42 -7.12 -23.75 -2.60
CA GLU A 42 -6.24 -24.87 -2.23
C GLU A 42 -4.78 -24.55 -2.50
N PHE A 43 -4.48 -23.87 -3.62
CA PHE A 43 -3.13 -23.47 -4.01
C PHE A 43 -2.54 -22.36 -3.13
N LEU A 44 -3.29 -21.27 -2.87
CA LEU A 44 -2.83 -20.10 -2.12
C LEU A 44 -3.10 -20.18 -0.62
N GLY A 45 -4.01 -21.03 -0.20
CA GLY A 45 -4.46 -21.18 1.17
C GLY A 45 -5.61 -20.24 1.54
N GLU A 46 -6.51 -20.73 2.39
CA GLU A 46 -7.73 -20.01 2.81
C GLU A 46 -7.41 -18.67 3.51
N LYS A 47 -6.34 -18.60 4.30
CA LYS A 47 -5.97 -17.36 4.99
C LYS A 47 -5.64 -16.25 4.01
N CYS A 48 -4.83 -16.54 3.00
CA CYS A 48 -4.47 -15.58 1.95
C CYS A 48 -5.70 -15.11 1.19
N MET A 49 -6.51 -16.06 0.70
CA MET A 49 -7.72 -15.75 -0.07
C MET A 49 -8.77 -14.97 0.73
N SER A 50 -8.83 -15.17 2.04
CA SER A 50 -9.83 -14.49 2.89
C SER A 50 -9.58 -13.01 3.09
N VAL A 51 -8.35 -12.55 2.88
CA VAL A 51 -7.91 -11.15 3.04
C VAL A 51 -7.57 -10.47 1.71
N ASP A 52 -7.67 -11.19 0.58
CA ASP A 52 -7.56 -10.59 -0.74
C ASP A 52 -8.89 -9.92 -1.11
N VAL A 53 -8.91 -8.61 -0.98
CA VAL A 53 -10.09 -7.76 -1.06
C VAL A 53 -9.77 -6.44 -1.74
N ASN A 54 -10.78 -5.78 -2.25
CA ASN A 54 -10.65 -4.46 -2.86
C ASN A 54 -10.83 -3.33 -1.82
N SER A 55 -10.61 -2.10 -2.27
CA SER A 55 -10.94 -0.89 -1.49
C SER A 55 -12.42 -0.92 -1.09
N MET A 56 -12.69 -0.73 0.17
CA MET A 56 -14.03 -0.63 0.71
C MET A 56 -14.03 0.21 1.99
N LYS A 57 -15.18 0.72 2.38
CA LYS A 57 -15.29 1.63 3.52
C LYS A 57 -14.53 1.19 4.78
N PRO A 58 -14.51 -0.08 5.21
CA PRO A 58 -13.73 -0.52 6.38
C PRO A 58 -12.21 -0.58 6.17
N LEU A 59 -11.74 -0.60 4.90
CA LEU A 59 -10.34 -0.78 4.53
C LEU A 59 -9.69 0.46 3.92
N ASP A 60 -10.46 1.56 3.85
CA ASP A 60 -9.97 2.81 3.27
C ASP A 60 -9.78 2.78 1.75
N ASN A 61 -9.23 3.86 1.20
CA ASN A 61 -8.91 3.99 -0.22
C ASN A 61 -7.51 4.59 -0.37
N LEU A 62 -6.61 3.87 -1.02
CA LEU A 62 -5.22 4.29 -1.21
C LEU A 62 -5.09 5.62 -1.97
N CYS A 63 -6.00 5.92 -2.90
CA CYS A 63 -5.97 7.18 -3.65
C CYS A 63 -6.41 8.39 -2.81
N HIS A 64 -7.08 8.16 -1.69
CA HIS A 64 -7.53 9.20 -0.77
C HIS A 64 -7.66 8.62 0.64
N PRO A 65 -6.53 8.37 1.33
CA PRO A 65 -6.54 7.75 2.65
C PRO A 65 -7.16 8.68 3.70
N VAL A 66 -8.11 8.15 4.47
CA VAL A 66 -8.82 8.89 5.54
C VAL A 66 -8.95 8.09 6.84
N SER A 67 -8.59 6.81 6.84
CA SER A 67 -8.71 5.92 7.99
C SER A 67 -7.48 4.99 8.14
N VAL A 68 -7.62 3.68 8.01
CA VAL A 68 -6.56 2.71 8.34
C VAL A 68 -5.31 2.82 7.48
N ILE A 69 -5.43 3.21 6.21
CA ILE A 69 -4.26 3.45 5.35
C ILE A 69 -3.56 4.74 5.81
N ARG A 70 -4.32 5.80 6.08
CA ARG A 70 -3.77 7.04 6.62
C ARG A 70 -3.08 6.82 7.96
N GLU A 71 -3.69 6.05 8.86
CA GLU A 71 -3.09 5.69 10.14
C GLU A 71 -1.76 4.95 9.95
N ALA A 72 -1.67 4.03 8.97
CA ALA A 72 -0.43 3.33 8.65
C ALA A 72 0.64 4.27 8.07
N GLU A 73 0.24 5.23 7.23
CA GLU A 73 1.15 6.26 6.69
C GLU A 73 1.67 7.20 7.80
N GLU A 74 0.82 7.59 8.74
CA GLU A 74 1.21 8.41 9.90
C GLU A 74 2.20 7.66 10.81
N LEU A 75 2.01 6.36 11.06
CA LEU A 75 2.96 5.53 11.79
C LEU A 75 4.29 5.37 11.05
N ALA A 76 4.25 5.19 9.73
CA ALA A 76 5.47 5.14 8.92
C ALA A 76 6.23 6.48 8.96
N ALA A 77 5.54 7.60 8.84
CA ALA A 77 6.14 8.93 8.95
C ALA A 77 6.81 9.13 10.31
N ASP A 78 6.15 8.75 11.40
CA ASP A 78 6.69 8.82 12.76
C ASP A 78 7.94 7.94 12.90
N ALA A 79 7.89 6.68 12.45
CA ALA A 79 9.00 5.74 12.52
C ALA A 79 10.26 6.22 11.79
N PHE A 80 10.11 6.92 10.68
CA PHE A 80 11.20 7.44 9.86
C PHE A 80 11.54 8.92 10.16
N GLY A 81 10.86 9.56 11.09
CA GLY A 81 11.04 10.98 11.40
C GLY A 81 10.70 11.91 10.24
N ALA A 82 9.77 11.51 9.37
CA ALA A 82 9.32 12.26 8.20
C ALA A 82 8.04 13.07 8.52
N ALA A 83 7.81 14.15 7.77
CA ALA A 83 6.57 14.91 7.88
C ALA A 83 5.36 14.11 7.33
N HIS A 84 5.58 13.33 6.29
CA HIS A 84 4.57 12.49 5.63
C HIS A 84 5.21 11.22 5.09
N ALA A 85 4.42 10.14 5.01
CA ALA A 85 4.75 8.93 4.28
C ALA A 85 3.58 8.57 3.35
N PHE A 86 3.89 7.92 2.24
CA PHE A 86 2.91 7.51 1.22
C PHE A 86 3.13 6.06 0.83
N LEU A 87 2.10 5.25 0.91
CA LEU A 87 2.13 3.87 0.45
C LEU A 87 1.94 3.81 -1.07
N MET A 88 2.92 3.25 -1.78
CA MET A 88 2.95 3.19 -3.24
C MET A 88 2.78 1.76 -3.74
N VAL A 89 1.78 1.51 -4.60
CA VAL A 89 1.51 0.17 -5.17
C VAL A 89 2.31 -0.13 -6.44
N GLY A 90 2.90 0.89 -7.06
CA GLY A 90 3.74 0.74 -8.27
C GLY A 90 5.17 0.23 -8.00
N GLY A 91 5.46 -0.20 -6.77
CA GLY A 91 6.76 -0.68 -6.34
C GLY A 91 7.79 0.44 -6.10
N THR A 92 8.96 0.07 -5.61
CA THR A 92 10.06 0.99 -5.30
C THR A 92 10.48 1.83 -6.50
N THR A 93 10.44 1.28 -7.71
CA THR A 93 10.74 2.04 -8.94
C THR A 93 9.82 3.25 -9.09
N SER A 94 8.52 3.06 -8.92
CA SER A 94 7.54 4.15 -8.98
C SER A 94 7.77 5.18 -7.88
N SER A 95 8.07 4.74 -6.66
CA SER A 95 8.37 5.63 -5.52
C SER A 95 9.58 6.50 -5.79
N VAL A 96 10.69 5.90 -6.26
CA VAL A 96 11.93 6.62 -6.60
C VAL A 96 11.70 7.61 -7.75
N GLN A 97 10.96 7.22 -8.78
CA GLN A 97 10.64 8.11 -9.89
C GLN A 97 9.78 9.29 -9.45
N THR A 98 8.77 9.05 -8.61
CA THR A 98 7.93 10.11 -8.05
C THR A 98 8.75 11.08 -7.21
N MET A 99 9.66 10.57 -6.39
CA MET A 99 10.56 11.39 -5.56
C MET A 99 11.43 12.31 -6.43
N VAL A 100 12.05 11.78 -7.48
CA VAL A 100 12.88 12.58 -8.41
C VAL A 100 12.04 13.64 -9.11
N LEU A 101 10.85 13.28 -9.63
CA LEU A 101 9.96 14.22 -10.33
C LEU A 101 9.41 15.32 -9.41
N THR A 102 9.28 15.03 -8.12
CA THR A 102 8.81 16.02 -7.15
C THR A 102 9.92 16.98 -6.74
N ALA A 103 11.14 16.47 -6.60
CA ALA A 103 12.30 17.25 -6.15
C ALA A 103 12.96 18.07 -7.26
N CYS A 104 12.88 17.64 -8.53
CA CYS A 104 13.62 18.20 -9.64
C CYS A 104 12.70 18.65 -10.78
N LYS A 105 13.08 19.74 -11.41
CA LYS A 105 12.44 20.29 -12.63
C LYS A 105 13.34 20.06 -13.84
N ARG A 106 12.78 20.27 -15.03
CA ARG A 106 13.57 20.20 -16.28
C ARG A 106 14.72 21.20 -16.23
N GLY A 107 15.94 20.72 -16.43
CA GLY A 107 17.17 21.52 -16.38
C GLY A 107 17.90 21.50 -15.04
N ASP A 108 17.30 20.92 -14.00
CA ASP A 108 17.99 20.75 -12.71
C ASP A 108 19.06 19.64 -12.81
N GLU A 109 20.09 19.76 -11.98
CA GLU A 109 21.16 18.78 -11.87
C GLU A 109 21.00 17.92 -10.63
N ILE A 110 21.21 16.61 -10.77
CA ILE A 110 21.21 15.63 -9.68
C ILE A 110 22.57 14.98 -9.56
N ILE A 111 23.14 14.94 -8.37
CA ILE A 111 24.35 14.16 -8.06
C ILE A 111 23.92 12.74 -7.69
N LEU A 112 24.38 11.75 -8.46
CA LEU A 112 24.06 10.35 -8.26
C LEU A 112 25.34 9.53 -8.07
N PRO A 113 25.34 8.51 -7.20
CA PRO A 113 26.43 7.55 -7.12
C PRO A 113 26.48 6.72 -8.42
N ARG A 114 27.70 6.26 -8.77
CA ARG A 114 27.90 5.48 -10.02
C ARG A 114 27.09 4.18 -10.04
N ASN A 115 26.82 3.59 -8.90
CA ASN A 115 26.09 2.34 -8.70
C ASN A 115 24.60 2.55 -8.39
N VAL A 116 24.05 3.70 -8.76
CA VAL A 116 22.61 3.98 -8.55
C VAL A 116 21.73 2.99 -9.32
N HIS A 117 20.60 2.63 -8.76
CA HIS A 117 19.64 1.74 -9.41
C HIS A 117 19.07 2.36 -10.70
N ARG A 118 18.83 1.54 -11.71
CA ARG A 118 18.37 1.96 -13.05
C ARG A 118 17.11 2.83 -13.02
N SER A 119 16.20 2.62 -12.07
CA SER A 119 14.99 3.43 -11.91
C SER A 119 15.22 4.93 -11.77
N VAL A 120 16.40 5.33 -11.27
CA VAL A 120 16.79 6.75 -11.17
C VAL A 120 17.34 7.26 -12.50
N LEU A 121 18.04 6.39 -13.26
CA LEU A 121 18.67 6.73 -14.54
C LEU A 121 17.65 6.88 -15.68
N ASP A 122 16.59 6.11 -15.68
CA ASP A 122 15.57 6.10 -16.74
C ASP A 122 14.81 7.44 -16.87
N ARG A 123 15.03 8.38 -15.95
CA ARG A 123 14.43 9.73 -15.96
C ARG A 123 15.36 10.84 -16.45
N LYS A 124 16.50 10.50 -17.07
CA LYS A 124 17.39 11.50 -17.71
C LYS A 124 16.75 12.21 -18.92
N SER A 125 15.59 11.80 -19.38
CA SER A 125 14.99 12.21 -20.65
C SER A 125 13.67 12.98 -20.53
N VAL A 126 13.40 13.58 -19.37
CA VAL A 126 12.19 14.43 -19.20
C VAL A 126 12.54 15.89 -19.14
#